data_4f8c3f3cba993eeff1c3947faa554b02
#
_entry.id   4f8c3f3cba993eeff1c3947faa554b02
#
_cell.length_a   1.000
_cell.length_b   1.000
_cell.length_c   1.000
_cell.angle_alpha   90.00
_cell.angle_beta   90.00
_cell.angle_gamma   90.00
#
_symmetry.space_group_name_H-M   'P 1'
#
loop_
_entity.id
_entity.type
_entity.pdbx_description
1 polymer ?
#
loop_
_entity_poly.entity_id
_entity_poly.type
_entity_poly.pdbx_seq_one_letter_code
_entity_poly.pdbx_strand_id
1 'polypeptide(L)'
;MGIFDYFRKKKIDNIVDAVKKKNIGKRYLMLLLGCLIVAFSFNLFFLRYDIVCFGVSGISIVLSEFGVNPSVFILCTNIVLMIVAYFALGFDNMKNQLVGALSYPIFVSLTSMITKYIDLGNTEMVVIAILGGVMAGIGYGLIYKSNFSTGGTDVIIEIVCKWFKLSMGNASLIVNGIIVIIGKIVFSWDIVLYAILVSYLISVFTDKVLLGISKCKAFYIVTDKKKTNIVKEFLLSIDGV
;
A
#
# COMPACT_ATOMS: atom_id res chain seq x y z
N MET A 1 -20.64 11.01 31.18
CA MET A 1 -20.69 9.88 30.26
C MET A 1 -21.62 8.86 30.85
N GLY A 2 -22.89 8.79 30.36
CA GLY A 2 -23.94 8.02 30.98
C GLY A 2 -23.82 6.52 30.70
N ILE A 3 -24.39 5.70 31.62
CA ILE A 3 -24.44 4.22 31.49
C ILE A 3 -24.98 3.80 30.11
N PHE A 4 -25.91 4.54 29.53
CA PHE A 4 -26.48 4.32 28.21
C PHE A 4 -25.44 4.49 27.06
N ASP A 5 -24.54 5.46 27.20
CA ASP A 5 -23.47 5.69 26.20
C ASP A 5 -22.43 4.57 26.24
N TYR A 6 -22.17 4.01 27.43
CA TYR A 6 -21.26 2.87 27.58
C TYR A 6 -21.82 1.60 26.92
N PHE A 7 -23.12 1.28 27.16
CA PHE A 7 -23.75 0.11 26.53
C PHE A 7 -23.91 0.26 25.03
N ARG A 8 -24.18 1.47 24.54
CA ARG A 8 -24.26 1.77 23.10
C ARG A 8 -22.91 1.61 22.41
N LYS A 9 -21.83 2.11 23.01
CA LYS A 9 -20.46 1.96 22.53
C LYS A 9 -20.05 0.48 22.49
N LYS A 10 -20.29 -0.26 23.56
CA LYS A 10 -20.01 -1.69 23.66
C LYS A 10 -20.78 -2.53 22.63
N LYS A 11 -22.04 -2.16 22.33
CA LYS A 11 -22.85 -2.83 21.28
C LYS A 11 -22.32 -2.54 19.87
N ILE A 12 -21.87 -1.32 19.62
CA ILE A 12 -21.26 -0.93 18.33
C ILE A 12 -19.92 -1.65 18.18
N ASP A 13 -19.07 -1.67 19.19
CA ASP A 13 -17.77 -2.35 19.16
C ASP A 13 -17.95 -3.85 18.90
N ASN A 14 -18.92 -4.51 19.56
CA ASN A 14 -19.24 -5.93 19.32
C ASN A 14 -19.74 -6.20 17.88
N ILE A 15 -20.52 -5.30 17.29
CA ILE A 15 -20.98 -5.42 15.89
C ILE A 15 -19.80 -5.23 14.94
N VAL A 16 -18.96 -4.24 15.18
CA VAL A 16 -17.75 -3.98 14.37
C VAL A 16 -16.80 -5.17 14.45
N ASP A 17 -16.60 -5.76 15.62
CA ASP A 17 -15.75 -6.94 15.80
C ASP A 17 -16.34 -8.19 15.14
N ALA A 18 -17.68 -8.37 15.20
CA ALA A 18 -18.36 -9.47 14.51
C ALA A 18 -18.25 -9.35 12.97
N VAL A 19 -18.39 -8.13 12.43
CA VAL A 19 -18.22 -7.86 11.00
C VAL A 19 -16.77 -8.03 10.57
N LYS A 20 -15.80 -7.58 11.39
CA LYS A 20 -14.36 -7.81 11.16
C LYS A 20 -14.04 -9.31 11.16
N LYS A 21 -14.58 -10.07 12.09
CA LYS A 21 -14.33 -11.52 12.24
C LYS A 21 -14.93 -12.34 11.09
N LYS A 22 -16.07 -11.93 10.54
CA LYS A 22 -16.79 -12.64 9.47
C LYS A 22 -16.05 -12.64 8.12
N ASN A 23 -15.08 -11.77 7.92
CA ASN A 23 -14.37 -11.59 6.64
C ASN A 23 -12.85 -11.80 6.71
N ILE A 24 -12.32 -12.42 7.77
CA ILE A 24 -10.87 -12.61 7.95
C ILE A 24 -10.26 -13.38 6.78
N GLY A 25 -10.83 -14.51 6.38
CA GLY A 25 -10.33 -15.31 5.25
C GLY A 25 -10.27 -14.52 3.94
N LYS A 26 -11.32 -13.74 3.65
CA LYS A 26 -11.34 -12.87 2.46
C LYS A 26 -10.25 -11.79 2.50
N ARG A 27 -9.97 -11.23 3.67
CA ARG A 27 -8.90 -10.23 3.86
C ARG A 27 -7.52 -10.81 3.59
N TYR A 28 -7.23 -12.00 4.16
CA TYR A 28 -5.96 -12.70 3.88
C TYR A 28 -5.82 -13.10 2.42
N LEU A 29 -6.90 -13.58 1.79
CA LEU A 29 -6.89 -13.88 0.36
C LEU A 29 -6.58 -12.65 -0.49
N MET A 30 -7.20 -11.50 -0.17
CA MET A 30 -6.93 -10.24 -0.88
C MET A 30 -5.48 -9.78 -0.66
N LEU A 31 -4.93 -9.93 0.55
CA LEU A 31 -3.53 -9.63 0.82
C LEU A 31 -2.60 -10.51 -0.02
N LEU A 32 -2.79 -11.83 0.00
CA LEU A 32 -1.93 -12.77 -0.74
C LEU A 32 -2.01 -12.55 -2.25
N LEU A 33 -3.21 -12.36 -2.79
CA LEU A 33 -3.40 -12.02 -4.21
C LEU A 33 -2.75 -10.68 -4.56
N GLY A 34 -2.90 -9.67 -3.71
CA GLY A 34 -2.25 -8.37 -3.89
C GLY A 34 -0.73 -8.49 -3.87
N CYS A 35 -0.16 -9.20 -2.89
CA CYS A 35 1.28 -9.45 -2.80
C CYS A 35 1.81 -10.21 -4.03
N LEU A 36 1.08 -11.21 -4.52
CA LEU A 36 1.44 -11.95 -5.73
C LEU A 36 1.47 -11.04 -6.97
N ILE A 37 0.44 -10.21 -7.15
CA ILE A 37 0.35 -9.28 -8.28
C ILE A 37 1.49 -8.26 -8.22
N VAL A 38 1.76 -7.66 -7.05
CA VAL A 38 2.86 -6.70 -6.89
C VAL A 38 4.22 -7.36 -7.13
N ALA A 39 4.44 -8.56 -6.60
CA ALA A 39 5.69 -9.29 -6.78
C ALA A 39 5.93 -9.68 -8.25
N PHE A 40 4.87 -10.10 -8.94
CA PHE A 40 4.96 -10.40 -10.37
C PHE A 40 5.27 -9.15 -11.20
N SER A 41 4.58 -8.03 -10.91
CA SER A 41 4.88 -6.74 -11.55
C SER A 41 6.31 -6.28 -11.25
N PHE A 42 6.78 -6.44 -10.01
CA PHE A 42 8.14 -6.10 -9.61
C PHE A 42 9.19 -6.83 -10.45
N ASN A 43 9.09 -8.16 -10.54
CA ASN A 43 10.09 -8.96 -11.26
C ASN A 43 10.00 -8.80 -12.78
N LEU A 44 8.79 -8.64 -13.34
CA LEU A 44 8.60 -8.62 -14.78
C LEU A 44 8.91 -7.25 -15.40
N PHE A 45 8.56 -6.17 -14.69
CA PHE A 45 8.66 -4.81 -15.24
C PHE A 45 9.73 -3.97 -14.53
N PHE A 46 9.78 -3.97 -13.19
CA PHE A 46 10.62 -3.01 -12.48
C PHE A 46 12.04 -3.49 -12.32
N LEU A 47 12.25 -4.70 -11.83
CA LEU A 47 13.59 -5.27 -11.65
C LEU A 47 14.30 -5.51 -12.99
N ARG A 48 13.57 -5.92 -14.02
CA ARG A 48 14.13 -6.25 -15.33
C ARG A 48 14.56 -5.01 -16.14
N TYR A 49 13.91 -3.88 -15.88
CA TYR A 49 14.13 -2.62 -16.61
C TYR A 49 14.63 -1.50 -15.72
N ASP A 50 15.13 -1.83 -14.53
CA ASP A 50 15.79 -0.94 -13.57
C ASP A 50 14.90 0.24 -13.12
N ILE A 51 13.58 0.10 -13.20
CA ILE A 51 12.64 1.14 -12.80
C ILE A 51 12.58 1.24 -11.29
N VAL A 52 13.36 2.12 -10.70
CA VAL A 52 13.46 2.34 -9.25
C VAL A 52 12.23 3.07 -8.74
N CYS A 53 11.22 2.31 -8.40
CA CYS A 53 10.00 2.81 -7.78
C CYS A 53 9.73 2.06 -6.47
N PHE A 54 9.10 2.76 -5.52
CA PHE A 54 8.67 2.23 -4.21
C PHE A 54 9.73 1.70 -3.27
N GLY A 55 9.98 2.48 -2.28
CA GLY A 55 10.42 2.05 -1.00
C GLY A 55 11.60 1.07 -0.98
N VAL A 56 11.52 0.10 -0.11
CA VAL A 56 12.51 -0.96 0.03
C VAL A 56 12.71 -1.74 -1.27
N SER A 57 11.65 -1.96 -2.04
CA SER A 57 11.74 -2.64 -3.34
C SER A 57 12.56 -1.82 -4.34
N GLY A 58 12.40 -0.49 -4.37
CA GLY A 58 13.21 0.39 -5.22
C GLY A 58 14.68 0.35 -4.83
N ILE A 59 15.00 0.39 -3.53
CA ILE A 59 16.37 0.25 -3.03
C ILE A 59 16.94 -1.13 -3.41
N SER A 60 16.12 -2.18 -3.39
CA SER A 60 16.57 -3.52 -3.78
C SER A 60 16.98 -3.62 -5.24
N ILE A 61 16.35 -2.83 -6.14
CA ILE A 61 16.76 -2.73 -7.56
C ILE A 61 18.15 -2.09 -7.66
N VAL A 62 18.36 -0.99 -6.95
CA VAL A 62 19.69 -0.34 -6.92
C VAL A 62 20.77 -1.31 -6.43
N LEU A 63 20.47 -2.09 -5.39
CA LEU A 63 21.43 -3.05 -4.81
C LEU A 63 21.61 -4.30 -5.66
N SER A 64 20.66 -4.64 -6.53
CA SER A 64 20.80 -5.77 -7.46
C SER A 64 21.93 -5.58 -8.45
N GLU A 65 22.22 -4.34 -8.84
CA GLU A 65 23.40 -3.99 -9.66
C GLU A 65 24.73 -4.35 -9.00
N PHE A 66 24.72 -4.40 -7.66
CA PHE A 66 25.88 -4.83 -6.87
C PHE A 66 25.85 -6.32 -6.48
N GLY A 67 24.98 -7.11 -7.14
CA GLY A 67 24.86 -8.56 -6.94
C GLY A 67 24.05 -8.98 -5.71
N VAL A 68 23.34 -8.06 -5.05
CA VAL A 68 22.46 -8.37 -3.91
C VAL A 68 21.15 -8.94 -4.41
N ASN A 69 20.72 -10.10 -3.87
CA ASN A 69 19.42 -10.67 -4.24
C ASN A 69 18.26 -9.83 -3.68
N PRO A 70 17.36 -9.31 -4.55
CA PRO A 70 16.29 -8.42 -4.14
C PRO A 70 15.34 -9.00 -3.09
N SER A 71 14.93 -10.28 -3.24
CA SER A 71 13.99 -10.91 -2.30
C SER A 71 14.60 -11.05 -0.91
N VAL A 72 15.88 -11.40 -0.83
CA VAL A 72 16.61 -11.51 0.46
C VAL A 72 16.76 -10.14 1.10
N PHE A 73 17.13 -9.13 0.32
CA PHE A 73 17.27 -7.76 0.83
C PHE A 73 15.94 -7.23 1.35
N ILE A 74 14.84 -7.40 0.59
CA ILE A 74 13.50 -6.96 1.02
C ILE A 74 13.09 -7.68 2.31
N LEU A 75 13.35 -9.00 2.41
CA LEU A 75 13.02 -9.77 3.61
C LEU A 75 13.80 -9.27 4.84
N CYS A 76 15.12 -9.13 4.73
CA CYS A 76 15.96 -8.66 5.82
C CYS A 76 15.57 -7.25 6.27
N THR A 77 15.35 -6.34 5.32
CA THR A 77 14.95 -4.97 5.62
C THR A 77 13.56 -4.93 6.25
N ASN A 78 12.60 -5.72 5.78
CA ASN A 78 11.29 -5.82 6.38
C ASN A 78 11.36 -6.31 7.83
N ILE A 79 12.20 -7.31 8.15
CA ILE A 79 12.40 -7.78 9.52
C ILE A 79 12.93 -6.65 10.42
N VAL A 80 13.94 -5.92 9.95
CA VAL A 80 14.49 -4.77 10.70
C VAL A 80 13.41 -3.69 10.91
N LEU A 81 12.68 -3.33 9.85
CA LEU A 81 11.62 -2.33 9.93
C LEU A 81 10.46 -2.77 10.82
N MET A 82 10.16 -4.06 10.89
CA MET A 82 9.17 -4.63 11.82
C MET A 82 9.58 -4.44 13.28
N ILE A 83 10.87 -4.63 13.59
CA ILE A 83 11.40 -4.37 14.93
C ILE A 83 11.27 -2.88 15.26
N VAL A 84 11.63 -2.01 14.32
CA VAL A 84 11.46 -0.55 14.48
C VAL A 84 9.98 -0.18 14.66
N ALA A 85 9.07 -0.79 13.86
CA ALA A 85 7.63 -0.58 14.00
C ALA A 85 7.10 -0.97 15.38
N TYR A 86 7.59 -2.05 15.94
CA TYR A 86 7.21 -2.50 17.29
C TYR A 86 7.51 -1.42 18.35
N PHE A 87 8.71 -0.85 18.31
CA PHE A 87 9.12 0.17 19.29
C PHE A 87 8.49 1.55 19.02
N ALA A 88 8.30 1.93 17.74
CA ALA A 88 7.81 3.25 17.37
C ALA A 88 6.27 3.35 17.34
N LEU A 89 5.58 2.33 16.85
CA LEU A 89 4.14 2.35 16.58
C LEU A 89 3.32 1.45 17.51
N GLY A 90 3.97 0.48 18.16
CA GLY A 90 3.35 -0.49 19.06
C GLY A 90 2.86 -1.77 18.36
N PHE A 91 2.52 -2.76 19.19
CA PHE A 91 2.25 -4.13 18.74
C PHE A 91 1.01 -4.26 17.83
N ASP A 92 -0.04 -3.48 18.05
CA ASP A 92 -1.28 -3.60 17.29
C ASP A 92 -1.14 -3.15 15.84
N ASN A 93 -0.35 -2.13 15.57
CA ASN A 93 -0.04 -1.69 14.21
C ASN A 93 0.91 -2.68 13.50
N MET A 94 1.87 -3.25 14.23
CA MET A 94 2.81 -4.24 13.69
C MET A 94 2.11 -5.50 13.18
N LYS A 95 1.09 -6.02 13.89
CA LYS A 95 0.38 -7.25 13.50
C LYS A 95 -0.16 -7.20 12.06
N ASN A 96 -0.73 -6.07 11.67
CA ASN A 96 -1.33 -5.91 10.34
C ASN A 96 -0.28 -5.81 9.23
N GLN A 97 0.98 -5.51 9.58
CA GLN A 97 2.07 -5.42 8.65
C GLN A 97 2.86 -6.73 8.53
N LEU A 98 2.88 -7.54 9.60
CA LEU A 98 3.71 -8.76 9.70
C LEU A 98 3.47 -9.73 8.55
N VAL A 99 2.21 -10.04 8.27
CA VAL A 99 1.86 -11.06 7.28
C VAL A 99 2.26 -10.61 5.87
N GLY A 100 2.00 -9.36 5.53
CA GLY A 100 2.39 -8.82 4.22
C GLY A 100 3.90 -8.66 4.09
N ALA A 101 4.59 -8.19 5.14
CA ALA A 101 6.03 -8.02 5.18
C ALA A 101 6.80 -9.33 4.95
N LEU A 102 6.25 -10.46 5.40
CA LEU A 102 6.83 -11.78 5.16
C LEU A 102 6.36 -12.40 3.84
N SER A 103 5.07 -12.26 3.48
CA SER A 103 4.52 -12.86 2.26
C SER A 103 5.09 -12.23 0.99
N TYR A 104 5.27 -10.91 0.96
CA TYR A 104 5.71 -10.21 -0.24
C TYR A 104 7.08 -10.66 -0.76
N PRO A 105 8.17 -10.71 0.04
CA PRO A 105 9.47 -11.19 -0.44
C PRO A 105 9.47 -12.68 -0.83
N ILE A 106 8.61 -13.50 -0.22
CA ILE A 106 8.42 -14.89 -0.64
C ILE A 106 7.85 -14.93 -2.06
N PHE A 107 6.80 -14.15 -2.34
CA PHE A 107 6.26 -14.05 -3.69
C PHE A 107 7.24 -13.43 -4.68
N VAL A 108 8.07 -12.46 -4.27
CA VAL A 108 9.15 -11.94 -5.13
C VAL A 108 10.11 -13.06 -5.53
N SER A 109 10.50 -13.93 -4.60
CA SER A 109 11.36 -15.08 -4.88
C SER A 109 10.67 -16.11 -5.80
N LEU A 110 9.40 -16.42 -5.55
CA LEU A 110 8.64 -17.39 -6.36
C LEU A 110 8.38 -16.87 -7.79
N THR A 111 7.97 -15.64 -7.92
CA THR A 111 7.66 -15.05 -9.23
C THR A 111 8.92 -14.80 -10.06
N SER A 112 10.09 -14.60 -9.45
CA SER A 112 11.36 -14.46 -10.17
C SER A 112 11.70 -15.71 -11.00
N MET A 113 11.29 -16.89 -10.55
CA MET A 113 11.49 -18.14 -11.29
C MET A 113 10.64 -18.19 -12.58
N ILE A 114 9.43 -17.63 -12.53
CA ILE A 114 8.48 -17.66 -13.65
C ILE A 114 8.81 -16.53 -14.65
N THR A 115 9.08 -15.33 -14.14
CA THR A 115 9.31 -14.15 -14.99
C THR A 115 10.57 -14.24 -15.86
N LYS A 116 11.53 -15.10 -15.49
CA LYS A 116 12.73 -15.40 -16.32
C LYS A 116 12.38 -15.95 -17.69
N TYR A 117 11.29 -16.69 -17.81
CA TYR A 117 10.86 -17.32 -19.06
C TYR A 117 9.92 -16.44 -19.90
N ILE A 118 9.49 -15.29 -19.37
CA ILE A 118 8.62 -14.36 -20.07
C ILE A 118 9.51 -13.34 -20.77
N ASP A 119 9.55 -13.38 -22.09
CA ASP A 119 10.23 -12.36 -22.88
C ASP A 119 9.21 -11.33 -23.38
N LEU A 120 9.47 -10.05 -23.10
CA LEU A 120 8.65 -8.93 -23.56
C LEU A 120 9.14 -8.40 -24.93
N GLY A 121 10.17 -8.98 -25.50
CA GLY A 121 10.73 -8.59 -26.78
C GLY A 121 11.15 -7.12 -26.82
N ASN A 122 10.88 -6.46 -27.95
CA ASN A 122 11.19 -5.05 -28.17
C ASN A 122 10.07 -4.10 -27.69
N THR A 123 9.44 -4.42 -26.57
CA THR A 123 8.38 -3.55 -26.04
C THR A 123 8.96 -2.21 -25.57
N GLU A 124 8.34 -1.13 -26.02
CA GLU A 124 8.73 0.24 -25.64
C GLU A 124 8.69 0.43 -24.11
N MET A 125 9.70 1.11 -23.57
CA MET A 125 9.88 1.34 -22.13
C MET A 125 8.66 2.02 -21.47
N VAL A 126 8.00 2.92 -22.22
CA VAL A 126 6.76 3.59 -21.76
C VAL A 126 5.63 2.59 -21.54
N VAL A 127 5.47 1.61 -22.43
CA VAL A 127 4.45 0.57 -22.31
C VAL A 127 4.73 -0.32 -21.10
N ILE A 128 5.99 -0.68 -20.88
CA ILE A 128 6.46 -1.44 -19.72
C ILE A 128 6.15 -0.69 -18.43
N ALA A 129 6.46 0.60 -18.38
CA ALA A 129 6.19 1.46 -17.22
C ALA A 129 4.68 1.56 -16.93
N ILE A 130 3.85 1.71 -17.97
CA ILE A 130 2.39 1.78 -17.83
C ILE A 130 1.83 0.45 -17.31
N LEU A 131 2.18 -0.67 -17.93
CA LEU A 131 1.67 -1.99 -17.53
C LEU A 131 2.12 -2.35 -16.11
N GLY A 132 3.40 -2.11 -15.80
CA GLY A 132 3.93 -2.32 -14.46
C GLY A 132 3.24 -1.45 -13.42
N GLY A 133 3.07 -0.16 -13.71
CA GLY A 133 2.40 0.80 -12.81
C GLY A 133 0.94 0.44 -12.52
N VAL A 134 0.18 0.11 -13.56
CA VAL A 134 -1.22 -0.31 -13.43
C VAL A 134 -1.34 -1.61 -12.63
N MET A 135 -0.53 -2.60 -12.97
CA MET A 135 -0.57 -3.91 -12.32
C MET A 135 -0.18 -3.81 -10.85
N ALA A 136 0.92 -3.12 -10.54
CA ALA A 136 1.32 -2.89 -9.15
C ALA A 136 0.28 -2.06 -8.37
N GLY A 137 -0.32 -1.04 -9.00
CA GLY A 137 -1.38 -0.24 -8.38
C GLY A 137 -2.61 -1.04 -8.01
N ILE A 138 -3.04 -1.98 -8.86
CA ILE A 138 -4.12 -2.92 -8.54
C ILE A 138 -3.72 -3.80 -7.35
N GLY A 139 -2.51 -4.33 -7.34
CA GLY A 139 -2.01 -5.17 -6.25
C GLY A 139 -1.94 -4.43 -4.91
N TYR A 140 -1.36 -3.22 -4.87
CA TYR A 140 -1.34 -2.39 -3.67
C TYR A 140 -2.74 -2.00 -3.21
N GLY A 141 -3.64 -1.68 -4.14
CA GLY A 141 -5.03 -1.39 -3.82
C GLY A 141 -5.74 -2.55 -3.12
N LEU A 142 -5.49 -3.80 -3.53
CA LEU A 142 -6.03 -5.00 -2.85
C LEU A 142 -5.43 -5.17 -1.44
N ILE A 143 -4.11 -4.95 -1.28
CA ILE A 143 -3.42 -5.04 0.00
C ILE A 143 -4.01 -4.01 0.99
N TYR A 144 -4.08 -2.74 0.62
CA TYR A 144 -4.61 -1.69 1.49
C TYR A 144 -6.11 -1.85 1.76
N LYS A 145 -6.89 -2.31 0.77
CA LYS A 145 -8.32 -2.63 0.96
C LYS A 145 -8.55 -3.75 1.98
N SER A 146 -7.58 -4.64 2.12
CA SER A 146 -7.60 -5.70 3.14
C SER A 146 -7.19 -5.21 4.55
N ASN A 147 -6.83 -3.93 4.71
CA ASN A 147 -6.25 -3.32 5.91
C ASN A 147 -4.93 -3.98 6.35
N PHE A 148 -4.12 -4.37 5.39
CA PHE A 148 -2.76 -4.84 5.55
C PHE A 148 -1.79 -3.93 4.81
N SER A 149 -0.49 -4.15 5.01
CA SER A 149 0.60 -3.49 4.29
C SER A 149 1.65 -4.53 3.90
N THR A 150 2.49 -4.22 2.92
CA THR A 150 3.65 -5.04 2.56
C THR A 150 4.81 -4.87 3.53
N GLY A 151 4.68 -4.05 4.56
CA GLY A 151 5.81 -3.61 5.38
C GLY A 151 6.70 -2.62 4.61
N GLY A 152 8.01 -2.73 4.79
CA GLY A 152 8.94 -1.87 4.06
C GLY A 152 8.78 -0.40 4.42
N THR A 153 8.81 0.46 3.40
CA THR A 153 8.69 1.92 3.59
C THR A 153 7.38 2.38 4.16
N ASP A 154 6.30 1.60 4.09
CA ASP A 154 5.04 1.96 4.73
C ASP A 154 5.22 2.19 6.24
N VAL A 155 6.10 1.38 6.88
CA VAL A 155 6.50 1.59 8.29
C VAL A 155 7.18 2.94 8.48
N ILE A 156 8.10 3.29 7.60
CA ILE A 156 8.84 4.56 7.67
C ILE A 156 7.87 5.74 7.48
N ILE A 157 6.96 5.63 6.50
CA ILE A 157 5.92 6.63 6.24
C ILE A 157 5.05 6.83 7.48
N GLU A 158 4.60 5.76 8.12
CA GLU A 158 3.78 5.81 9.33
C GLU A 158 4.52 6.48 10.51
N ILE A 159 5.83 6.18 10.68
CA ILE A 159 6.69 6.80 11.68
C ILE A 159 6.83 8.31 11.40
N VAL A 160 7.11 8.68 10.16
CA VAL A 160 7.23 10.09 9.73
C VAL A 160 5.93 10.85 9.97
N CYS A 161 4.77 10.25 9.62
CA CYS A 161 3.45 10.81 9.92
C CYS A 161 3.27 11.09 11.40
N LYS A 162 3.62 10.11 12.25
CA LYS A 162 3.42 10.21 13.70
C LYS A 162 4.34 11.27 14.34
N TRP A 163 5.59 11.33 13.93
CA TRP A 163 6.58 12.23 14.54
C TRP A 163 6.48 13.66 14.04
N PHE A 164 6.31 13.84 12.73
CA PHE A 164 6.24 15.16 12.11
C PHE A 164 4.80 15.69 11.93
N LYS A 165 3.79 14.91 12.34
CA LYS A 165 2.36 15.26 12.21
C LYS A 165 1.96 15.60 10.76
N LEU A 166 2.59 14.92 9.81
CA LEU A 166 2.30 15.06 8.38
C LEU A 166 1.14 14.15 7.96
N SER A 167 0.48 14.51 6.86
CA SER A 167 -0.45 13.59 6.20
C SER A 167 0.30 12.40 5.58
N MET A 168 -0.34 11.26 5.45
CA MET A 168 0.25 10.06 4.81
C MET A 168 0.78 10.36 3.40
N GLY A 169 0.04 11.16 2.62
CA GLY A 169 0.47 11.58 1.27
C GLY A 169 1.77 12.37 1.27
N ASN A 170 1.89 13.38 2.15
CA ASN A 170 3.10 14.19 2.24
C ASN A 170 4.31 13.38 2.74
N ALA A 171 4.11 12.53 3.74
CA ALA A 171 5.16 11.65 4.23
C ALA A 171 5.60 10.64 3.16
N SER A 172 4.67 10.07 2.41
CA SER A 172 4.96 9.17 1.28
C SER A 172 5.74 9.87 0.17
N LEU A 173 5.37 11.10 -0.18
CA LEU A 173 6.10 11.89 -1.19
C LEU A 173 7.55 12.15 -0.75
N ILE A 174 7.78 12.47 0.53
CA ILE A 174 9.13 12.70 1.05
C ILE A 174 9.95 11.42 1.00
N VAL A 175 9.43 10.33 1.55
CA VAL A 175 10.15 9.05 1.64
C VAL A 175 10.42 8.48 0.24
N ASN A 176 9.43 8.44 -0.63
CA ASN A 176 9.62 7.94 -1.99
C ASN A 176 10.47 8.88 -2.85
N GLY A 177 10.37 10.19 -2.66
CA GLY A 177 11.23 11.17 -3.32
C GLY A 177 12.71 10.97 -3.02
N ILE A 178 13.06 10.68 -1.76
CA ILE A 178 14.43 10.34 -1.37
C ILE A 178 14.92 9.08 -2.11
N ILE A 179 14.07 8.06 -2.24
CA ILE A 179 14.42 6.81 -2.92
C ILE A 179 14.65 7.04 -4.42
N VAL A 180 13.81 7.85 -5.05
CA VAL A 180 13.99 8.23 -6.46
C VAL A 180 15.32 8.98 -6.67
N ILE A 181 15.68 9.89 -5.74
CA ILE A 181 16.96 10.60 -5.78
C ILE A 181 18.15 9.62 -5.63
N ILE A 182 18.03 8.63 -4.74
CA ILE A 182 19.04 7.57 -4.60
C ILE A 182 19.17 6.79 -5.90
N GLY A 183 18.04 6.43 -6.54
CA GLY A 183 18.04 5.76 -7.83
C GLY A 183 18.80 6.55 -8.91
N LYS A 184 18.71 7.90 -8.90
CA LYS A 184 19.44 8.76 -9.85
C LYS A 184 20.96 8.64 -9.73
N ILE A 185 21.51 8.27 -8.58
CA ILE A 185 22.94 8.13 -8.40
C ILE A 185 23.48 6.95 -9.24
N VAL A 186 22.68 5.92 -9.42
CA VAL A 186 23.07 4.68 -10.11
C VAL A 186 22.53 4.64 -11.55
N PHE A 187 21.32 5.13 -11.79
CA PHE A 187 20.64 5.02 -13.08
C PHE A 187 20.53 6.36 -13.83
N SER A 188 20.21 6.27 -15.13
CA SER A 188 20.04 7.43 -16.01
C SER A 188 18.79 8.27 -15.66
N TRP A 189 18.71 9.50 -16.17
CA TRP A 189 17.55 10.38 -16.02
C TRP A 189 16.28 9.79 -16.61
N ASP A 190 16.37 9.04 -17.70
CA ASP A 190 15.21 8.41 -18.35
C ASP A 190 14.52 7.42 -17.40
N ILE A 191 15.29 6.61 -16.69
CA ILE A 191 14.79 5.66 -15.70
C ILE A 191 14.07 6.39 -14.56
N VAL A 192 14.61 7.52 -14.11
CA VAL A 192 13.98 8.34 -13.07
C VAL A 192 12.63 8.89 -13.53
N LEU A 193 12.51 9.35 -14.76
CA LEU A 193 11.25 9.82 -15.34
C LEU A 193 10.22 8.69 -15.42
N TYR A 194 10.62 7.49 -15.83
CA TYR A 194 9.74 6.32 -15.81
C TYR A 194 9.33 5.93 -14.39
N ALA A 195 10.23 6.03 -13.41
CA ALA A 195 9.91 5.77 -12.01
C ALA A 195 8.85 6.75 -11.46
N ILE A 196 8.91 8.03 -11.85
CA ILE A 196 7.89 9.03 -11.50
C ILE A 196 6.55 8.68 -12.16
N LEU A 197 6.54 8.34 -13.44
CA LEU A 197 5.33 7.92 -14.16
C LEU A 197 4.68 6.70 -13.51
N VAL A 198 5.48 5.67 -13.22
CA VAL A 198 5.04 4.45 -12.53
C VAL A 198 4.46 4.78 -11.17
N SER A 199 5.13 5.63 -10.37
CA SER A 199 4.66 6.04 -9.05
C SER A 199 3.30 6.73 -9.10
N TYR A 200 3.11 7.60 -10.09
CA TYR A 200 1.81 8.24 -10.34
C TYR A 200 0.72 7.23 -10.71
N LEU A 201 1.00 6.33 -11.64
CA LEU A 201 0.03 5.29 -12.06
C LEU A 201 -0.36 4.39 -10.90
N ILE A 202 0.60 3.96 -10.09
CA ILE A 202 0.30 3.15 -8.90
C ILE A 202 -0.60 3.90 -7.94
N SER A 203 -0.32 5.15 -7.63
CA SER A 203 -1.18 5.95 -6.76
C SER A 203 -2.61 5.99 -7.28
N VAL A 204 -2.79 6.32 -8.57
CA VAL A 204 -4.11 6.42 -9.21
C VAL A 204 -4.88 5.08 -9.17
N PHE A 205 -4.21 3.98 -9.52
CA PHE A 205 -4.87 2.67 -9.54
C PHE A 205 -5.09 2.09 -8.15
N THR A 206 -4.19 2.34 -7.20
CA THR A 206 -4.38 2.00 -5.79
C THR A 206 -5.64 2.68 -5.24
N ASP A 207 -5.79 3.97 -5.46
CA ASP A 207 -6.97 4.72 -5.02
C ASP A 207 -8.26 4.20 -5.67
N LYS A 208 -8.24 3.91 -6.97
CA LYS A 208 -9.41 3.33 -7.67
C LYS A 208 -9.83 1.98 -7.10
N VAL A 209 -8.89 1.12 -6.75
CA VAL A 209 -9.20 -0.20 -6.16
C VAL A 209 -9.62 -0.07 -4.70
N LEU A 210 -8.98 0.82 -3.94
CA LEU A 210 -9.27 1.06 -2.54
C LEU A 210 -10.67 1.66 -2.34
N LEU A 211 -10.98 2.74 -3.05
CA LEU A 211 -12.24 3.47 -2.96
C LEU A 211 -13.37 2.80 -3.77
N GLY A 212 -13.01 1.92 -4.70
CA GLY A 212 -13.91 1.37 -5.71
C GLY A 212 -14.18 2.37 -6.84
N ILE A 213 -14.84 1.91 -7.89
CA ILE A 213 -15.35 2.78 -8.98
C ILE A 213 -16.67 3.43 -8.51
N SER A 214 -16.68 3.88 -7.27
CA SER A 214 -17.88 4.48 -6.69
C SER A 214 -18.01 5.91 -7.19
N LYS A 215 -19.12 6.20 -7.86
CA LYS A 215 -19.55 7.56 -8.17
C LYS A 215 -20.08 8.30 -6.93
N CYS A 216 -20.01 7.67 -5.75
CA CYS A 216 -20.52 8.24 -4.51
C CYS A 216 -19.55 9.31 -3.99
N LYS A 217 -20.09 10.46 -3.62
CA LYS A 217 -19.36 11.53 -2.93
C LYS A 217 -19.69 11.45 -1.46
N ALA A 218 -18.66 11.46 -0.59
CA ALA A 218 -18.85 11.58 0.84
C ALA A 218 -18.94 13.07 1.20
N PHE A 219 -20.02 13.44 1.88
CA PHE A 219 -20.19 14.78 2.42
C PHE A 219 -20.08 14.73 3.94
N TYR A 220 -19.24 15.56 4.52
CA TYR A 220 -19.16 15.77 5.95
C TYR A 220 -20.05 16.96 6.32
N ILE A 221 -21.14 16.68 7.01
CA ILE A 221 -22.07 17.70 7.47
C ILE A 221 -21.83 17.95 8.95
N VAL A 222 -21.30 19.12 9.26
CA VAL A 222 -21.10 19.58 10.64
C VAL A 222 -22.35 20.32 11.07
N THR A 223 -23.03 19.83 12.11
CA THR A 223 -24.26 20.44 12.63
C THR A 223 -24.24 20.51 14.15
N ASP A 224 -25.05 21.40 14.71
CA ASP A 224 -25.21 21.51 16.16
C ASP A 224 -25.88 20.23 16.71
N LYS A 225 -25.45 19.80 17.90
CA LYS A 225 -25.91 18.56 18.57
C LYS A 225 -27.44 18.49 18.70
N LYS A 226 -28.11 19.63 18.85
CA LYS A 226 -29.57 19.75 18.92
C LYS A 226 -30.29 19.50 17.59
N LYS A 227 -29.62 19.74 16.45
CA LYS A 227 -30.18 19.60 15.10
C LYS A 227 -29.81 18.31 14.39
N THR A 228 -28.99 17.47 15.02
CA THR A 228 -28.46 16.22 14.41
C THR A 228 -29.57 15.27 13.96
N ASN A 229 -30.65 15.12 14.71
CA ASN A 229 -31.74 14.23 14.35
C ASN A 229 -32.56 14.76 13.15
N ILE A 230 -32.80 16.06 13.09
CA ILE A 230 -33.53 16.71 11.99
C ILE A 230 -32.73 16.58 10.69
N VAL A 231 -31.42 16.87 10.76
CA VAL A 231 -30.52 16.74 9.59
C VAL A 231 -30.43 15.29 9.13
N LYS A 232 -30.39 14.34 10.06
CA LYS A 232 -30.36 12.91 9.73
C LYS A 232 -31.65 12.44 9.06
N GLU A 233 -32.81 12.82 9.55
CA GLU A 233 -34.11 12.49 8.95
C GLU A 233 -34.23 13.12 7.55
N PHE A 234 -33.80 14.37 7.38
CA PHE A 234 -33.79 15.04 6.08
C PHE A 234 -32.88 14.31 5.10
N LEU A 235 -31.65 13.92 5.51
CA LEU A 235 -30.73 13.19 4.63
C LEU A 235 -31.26 11.81 4.22
N LEU A 236 -31.92 11.10 5.15
CA LEU A 236 -32.53 9.79 4.88
C LEU A 236 -33.77 9.89 3.97
N SER A 237 -34.36 11.07 3.80
CA SER A 237 -35.47 11.32 2.89
C SER A 237 -35.06 11.63 1.46
N ILE A 238 -33.74 11.80 1.19
CA ILE A 238 -33.21 12.08 -0.14
C ILE A 238 -32.85 10.76 -0.81
N ASP A 239 -33.43 10.50 -2.00
CA ASP A 239 -33.10 9.34 -2.81
C ASP A 239 -31.62 9.36 -3.23
N GLY A 240 -30.90 8.29 -2.90
CA GLY A 240 -29.50 8.11 -3.28
C GLY A 240 -28.46 8.52 -2.23
N VAL A 241 -28.88 8.78 -0.99
CA VAL A 241 -28.00 8.99 0.18
C VAL A 241 -27.87 7.72 1.01
#